data_0cd63c1ddf0156440cae5fb503ca9626
#
_entry.id   0cd63c1ddf0156440cae5fb503ca9626
#
_cell.length_a   1.000
_cell.length_b   1.000
_cell.length_c   1.000
_cell.angle_alpha   90.00
_cell.angle_beta   90.00
_cell.angle_gamma   90.00
#
_symmetry.space_group_name_H-M   'P 1'
#
loop_
_entity.id
_entity.type
_entity.pdbx_description
1 polymer ?
#
loop_
_entity_poly.entity_id
_entity_poly.type
_entity_poly.pdbx_seq_one_letter_code
_entity_poly.pdbx_strand_id
1 'polypeptide(L)'
;MEENKINEVVEEVNEAEGIKISNDVIAVIAGVAASEVPGVAAMAGGLTGGLTEALKGKKNLAKGIKVEATETTANIDVNIIVEYGSRIPDVAFEIQNRVKKSVENMTGLKVTEVNVHVQGVNTESLNAENSEDETIGENKEENND
;
A
#
# COMPACT_ATOMS: atom_id res chain seq x y z
N MET A 1 -26.44 -3.93 -32.11
CA MET A 1 -27.54 -4.32 -31.22
C MET A 1 -27.14 -5.40 -30.23
N GLU A 2 -26.48 -6.46 -30.67
CA GLU A 2 -26.05 -7.49 -29.75
C GLU A 2 -24.99 -6.99 -28.78
N GLU A 3 -24.10 -6.13 -29.24
CA GLU A 3 -23.06 -5.56 -28.38
C GLU A 3 -23.67 -4.71 -27.27
N ASN A 4 -24.72 -3.94 -27.58
CA ASN A 4 -25.40 -3.14 -26.58
C ASN A 4 -26.08 -3.97 -25.51
N LYS A 5 -26.67 -5.08 -25.92
CA LYS A 5 -27.31 -5.98 -24.98
C LYS A 5 -26.29 -6.65 -24.03
N ILE A 6 -25.15 -7.03 -24.58
CA ILE A 6 -24.07 -7.62 -23.80
C ILE A 6 -23.55 -6.61 -22.79
N ASN A 7 -23.37 -5.37 -23.22
CA ASN A 7 -22.89 -4.32 -22.33
C ASN A 7 -23.90 -4.01 -21.23
N GLU A 8 -25.17 -4.00 -21.54
CA GLU A 8 -26.21 -3.79 -20.53
C GLU A 8 -26.21 -4.91 -19.49
N VAL A 9 -26.08 -6.14 -19.93
CA VAL A 9 -26.04 -7.30 -19.03
C VAL A 9 -24.80 -7.22 -18.13
N VAL A 10 -23.65 -6.88 -18.70
CA VAL A 10 -22.42 -6.72 -17.92
C VAL A 10 -22.56 -5.63 -16.89
N GLU A 11 -23.13 -4.49 -17.27
CA GLU A 11 -23.37 -3.39 -16.33
C GLU A 11 -24.32 -3.81 -15.20
N GLU A 12 -25.37 -4.52 -15.52
CA GLU A 12 -26.30 -5.00 -14.49
C GLU A 12 -25.61 -5.95 -13.52
N VAL A 13 -24.76 -6.86 -14.02
CA VAL A 13 -24.01 -7.77 -13.18
C VAL A 13 -23.04 -7.01 -12.28
N ASN A 14 -22.36 -5.98 -12.82
CA ASN A 14 -21.42 -5.19 -12.04
C ASN A 14 -22.09 -4.33 -10.99
N GLU A 15 -23.30 -3.87 -11.26
CA GLU A 15 -24.04 -3.09 -10.29
C GLU A 15 -24.65 -3.93 -9.18
N ALA A 16 -24.82 -5.22 -9.40
CA ALA A 16 -25.34 -6.22 -8.46
C ALA A 16 -26.10 -5.61 -7.28
N GLU A 17 -27.40 -5.41 -7.44
CA GLU A 17 -28.23 -4.77 -6.43
C GLU A 17 -28.03 -5.36 -5.03
N GLY A 18 -27.92 -4.48 -4.04
CA GLY A 18 -27.75 -4.91 -2.67
C GLY A 18 -26.32 -5.18 -2.25
N ILE A 19 -25.36 -5.11 -3.17
CA ILE A 19 -23.96 -5.30 -2.83
C ILE A 19 -23.27 -3.95 -2.86
N LYS A 20 -22.74 -3.55 -1.71
CA LYS A 20 -21.95 -2.32 -1.60
C LYS A 20 -20.62 -2.64 -0.97
N ILE A 21 -19.57 -2.15 -1.59
CA ILE A 21 -18.21 -2.38 -1.11
C ILE A 21 -17.72 -1.06 -0.53
N SER A 22 -17.39 -1.07 0.75
CA SER A 22 -16.93 0.14 1.42
C SER A 22 -15.54 0.54 0.96
N ASN A 23 -15.23 1.83 1.09
CA ASN A 23 -13.88 2.31 0.79
C ASN A 23 -12.83 1.61 1.65
N ASP A 24 -13.17 1.26 2.88
CA ASP A 24 -12.26 0.53 3.75
C ASP A 24 -11.88 -0.84 3.19
N VAL A 25 -12.83 -1.54 2.61
CA VAL A 25 -12.54 -2.84 1.98
C VAL A 25 -11.61 -2.67 0.80
N ILE A 26 -11.87 -1.68 -0.04
CA ILE A 26 -11.00 -1.38 -1.19
C ILE A 26 -9.61 -1.01 -0.70
N ALA A 27 -9.52 -0.21 0.36
CA ALA A 27 -8.24 0.20 0.93
C ALA A 27 -7.45 -0.98 1.47
N VAL A 28 -8.10 -1.94 2.11
CA VAL A 28 -7.43 -3.16 2.60
C VAL A 28 -6.88 -3.98 1.42
N ILE A 29 -7.67 -4.15 0.39
CA ILE A 29 -7.22 -4.90 -0.80
C ILE A 29 -5.99 -4.23 -1.41
N ALA A 30 -6.07 -2.91 -1.59
CA ALA A 30 -4.96 -2.14 -2.15
C ALA A 30 -3.73 -2.19 -1.24
N GLY A 31 -3.93 -2.08 0.07
CA GLY A 31 -2.85 -2.12 1.04
C GLY A 31 -2.11 -3.45 1.04
N VAL A 32 -2.84 -4.54 1.00
CA VAL A 32 -2.22 -5.88 0.93
C VAL A 32 -1.43 -6.02 -0.36
N ALA A 33 -2.04 -5.65 -1.48
CA ALA A 33 -1.37 -5.76 -2.78
C ALA A 33 -0.08 -4.94 -2.83
N ALA A 34 -0.13 -3.69 -2.32
CA ALA A 34 1.03 -2.81 -2.31
C ALA A 34 2.13 -3.32 -1.38
N SER A 35 1.75 -3.80 -0.20
CA SER A 35 2.72 -4.25 0.80
C SER A 35 3.50 -5.48 0.38
N GLU A 36 2.97 -6.26 -0.55
CA GLU A 36 3.62 -7.46 -1.05
C GLU A 36 4.64 -7.20 -2.14
N VAL A 37 4.70 -5.97 -2.66
CA VAL A 37 5.65 -5.62 -3.71
C VAL A 37 7.06 -5.56 -3.15
N PRO A 38 8.03 -6.27 -3.77
CA PRO A 38 9.42 -6.19 -3.33
C PRO A 38 9.93 -4.74 -3.42
N GLY A 39 10.60 -4.29 -2.39
CA GLY A 39 11.08 -2.91 -2.29
C GLY A 39 10.21 -2.02 -1.44
N VAL A 40 9.02 -2.46 -1.08
CA VAL A 40 8.17 -1.74 -0.14
C VAL A 40 8.55 -2.15 1.27
N ALA A 41 9.06 -1.20 2.04
CA ALA A 41 9.43 -1.46 3.43
C ALA A 41 8.22 -1.44 4.34
N ALA A 42 7.33 -0.50 4.11
CA ALA A 42 6.14 -0.31 4.93
C ALA A 42 5.17 0.61 4.21
N MET A 43 3.94 0.59 4.69
CA MET A 43 2.95 1.57 4.27
C MET A 43 3.13 2.81 5.13
N ALA A 44 3.15 3.99 4.50
CA ALA A 44 3.28 5.24 5.22
C ALA A 44 1.92 5.66 5.73
N GLY A 45 1.78 5.73 7.04
CA GLY A 45 0.54 6.20 7.64
C GLY A 45 0.82 7.35 8.57
N GLY A 46 -0.20 8.10 8.92
CA GLY A 46 -0.08 9.18 9.86
C GLY A 46 0.24 8.66 11.28
N LEU A 47 0.72 9.56 12.11
CA LEU A 47 1.03 9.25 13.49
C LEU A 47 -0.19 8.70 14.24
N THR A 48 -1.36 9.18 13.87
CA THR A 48 -2.61 8.73 14.47
C THR A 48 -2.90 7.27 14.15
N GLY A 49 -2.48 6.83 12.98
CA GLY A 49 -2.65 5.43 12.59
C GLY A 49 -1.86 4.48 13.48
N GLY A 50 -0.65 4.85 13.84
CA GLY A 50 0.20 4.04 14.70
C GLY A 50 -0.39 3.84 16.08
N LEU A 51 -0.92 4.90 16.68
CA LEU A 51 -1.57 4.81 17.98
C LEU A 51 -2.79 3.90 17.94
N THR A 52 -3.59 4.04 16.89
CA THR A 52 -4.77 3.22 16.72
C THR A 52 -4.42 1.74 16.59
N GLU A 53 -3.37 1.44 15.84
CA GLU A 53 -2.90 0.08 15.69
C GLU A 53 -2.46 -0.53 17.02
N ALA A 54 -1.72 0.24 17.81
CA ALA A 54 -1.27 -0.21 19.12
C ALA A 54 -2.45 -0.54 20.01
N LEU A 55 -3.47 0.30 20.01
CA LEU A 55 -4.65 0.09 20.82
C LEU A 55 -5.45 -1.12 20.36
N LYS A 56 -5.54 -1.34 19.07
CA LYS A 56 -6.30 -2.45 18.51
C LYS A 56 -5.54 -3.76 18.53
N GLY A 57 -4.22 -3.72 18.65
CA GLY A 57 -3.40 -4.92 18.62
C GLY A 57 -3.40 -5.63 17.29
N LYS A 58 -3.79 -4.97 16.21
CA LYS A 58 -3.84 -5.53 14.87
C LYS A 58 -3.20 -4.58 13.89
N LYS A 59 -2.63 -5.14 12.82
CA LYS A 59 -2.13 -4.33 11.72
C LYS A 59 -3.30 -3.65 11.03
N ASN A 60 -3.14 -2.39 10.73
CA ASN A 60 -4.09 -1.68 9.91
C ASN A 60 -3.69 -1.86 8.44
N LEU A 61 -4.36 -2.78 7.76
CA LEU A 61 -4.03 -3.11 6.37
C LEU A 61 -4.43 -2.01 5.39
N ALA A 62 -5.29 -1.10 5.83
CA ALA A 62 -5.68 0.06 5.01
C ALA A 62 -4.77 1.26 5.24
N LYS A 63 -3.78 1.16 6.13
CA LYS A 63 -2.86 2.24 6.43
C LYS A 63 -2.14 2.71 5.17
N GLY A 64 -2.10 4.02 4.98
CA GLY A 64 -1.41 4.61 3.84
C GLY A 64 -2.22 4.62 2.55
N ILE A 65 -3.44 4.12 2.58
CA ILE A 65 -4.29 4.04 1.40
C ILE A 65 -5.44 5.02 1.51
N LYS A 66 -5.64 5.78 0.45
CA LYS A 66 -6.80 6.65 0.32
C LYS A 66 -7.58 6.21 -0.91
N VAL A 67 -8.87 6.04 -0.77
CA VAL A 67 -9.74 5.58 -1.84
C VAL A 67 -10.84 6.59 -2.11
N GLU A 68 -11.03 6.92 -3.38
CA GLU A 68 -12.18 7.66 -3.85
C GLU A 68 -12.89 6.78 -4.87
N ALA A 69 -14.05 6.27 -4.50
CA ALA A 69 -14.77 5.34 -5.34
C ALA A 69 -16.13 5.89 -5.72
N THR A 70 -16.52 5.57 -6.95
CA THR A 70 -17.91 5.74 -7.40
C THR A 70 -18.54 4.36 -7.46
N GLU A 71 -19.72 4.25 -8.03
CA GLU A 71 -20.38 2.95 -8.19
C GLU A 71 -19.62 2.02 -9.13
N THR A 72 -18.85 2.57 -10.05
CA THR A 72 -18.20 1.79 -11.10
C THR A 72 -16.70 1.96 -11.16
N THR A 73 -16.13 2.99 -10.52
CA THR A 73 -14.71 3.29 -10.62
C THR A 73 -14.07 3.50 -9.26
N ALA A 74 -12.76 3.44 -9.21
CA ALA A 74 -11.98 3.75 -8.01
C ALA A 74 -10.68 4.46 -8.38
N ASN A 75 -10.37 5.50 -7.61
CA ASN A 75 -9.06 6.15 -7.59
C ASN A 75 -8.39 5.80 -6.28
N ILE A 76 -7.13 5.41 -6.34
CA ILE A 76 -6.43 4.93 -5.17
C ILE A 76 -5.11 5.67 -5.02
N ASP A 77 -4.88 6.25 -3.84
CA ASP A 77 -3.60 6.83 -3.47
C ASP A 77 -2.89 5.88 -2.52
N VAL A 78 -1.66 5.54 -2.84
CA VAL A 78 -0.85 4.60 -2.06
C VAL A 78 0.37 5.35 -1.53
N ASN A 79 0.50 5.43 -0.23
CA ASN A 79 1.63 6.08 0.42
C ASN A 79 2.54 5.02 1.01
N ILE A 80 3.80 5.03 0.61
CA ILE A 80 4.74 3.97 0.98
C ILE A 80 6.07 4.52 1.47
N ILE A 81 6.78 3.64 2.15
CA ILE A 81 8.19 3.79 2.49
C ILE A 81 8.92 2.69 1.74
N VAL A 82 9.97 3.05 1.01
CA VAL A 82 10.73 2.08 0.22
C VAL A 82 11.99 1.65 0.97
N GLU A 83 12.49 0.47 0.62
CA GLU A 83 13.79 0.01 1.12
C GLU A 83 14.90 0.79 0.42
N TYR A 84 15.92 1.19 1.19
CA TYR A 84 17.11 1.80 0.60
C TYR A 84 17.74 0.83 -0.40
N GLY A 85 18.13 1.36 -1.54
CA GLY A 85 18.70 0.57 -2.62
C GLY A 85 17.71 0.06 -3.64
N SER A 86 16.41 0.17 -3.36
CA SER A 86 15.39 -0.21 -4.31
C SER A 86 15.27 0.81 -5.43
N ARG A 87 14.92 0.33 -6.61
CA ARG A 87 14.67 1.24 -7.73
C ARG A 87 13.23 1.73 -7.65
N ILE A 88 13.07 2.98 -7.23
CA ILE A 88 11.76 3.55 -6.94
C ILE A 88 10.78 3.48 -8.13
N PRO A 89 11.17 3.84 -9.37
CA PRO A 89 10.20 3.75 -10.47
C PRO A 89 9.67 2.33 -10.70
N ASP A 90 10.51 1.32 -10.53
CA ASP A 90 10.09 -0.07 -10.71
C ASP A 90 9.15 -0.51 -9.60
N VAL A 91 9.45 -0.13 -8.36
CA VAL A 91 8.59 -0.42 -7.22
C VAL A 91 7.22 0.22 -7.42
N ALA A 92 7.21 1.49 -7.79
CA ALA A 92 5.95 2.23 -8.00
C ALA A 92 5.12 1.62 -9.13
N PHE A 93 5.77 1.25 -10.23
CA PHE A 93 5.09 0.64 -11.36
C PHE A 93 4.45 -0.70 -10.96
N GLU A 94 5.18 -1.51 -10.23
CA GLU A 94 4.68 -2.81 -9.77
C GLU A 94 3.49 -2.62 -8.81
N ILE A 95 3.56 -1.62 -7.94
CA ILE A 95 2.43 -1.29 -7.05
C ILE A 95 1.19 -0.94 -7.87
N GLN A 96 1.35 -0.08 -8.87
CA GLN A 96 0.23 0.32 -9.72
C GLN A 96 -0.43 -0.90 -10.37
N ASN A 97 0.38 -1.80 -10.91
CA ASN A 97 -0.14 -3.00 -11.57
C ASN A 97 -0.84 -3.94 -10.61
N ARG A 98 -0.23 -4.22 -9.47
CA ARG A 98 -0.80 -5.17 -8.51
C ARG A 98 -2.04 -4.64 -7.83
N VAL A 99 -2.03 -3.38 -7.44
CA VAL A 99 -3.18 -2.75 -6.81
C VAL A 99 -4.37 -2.73 -7.78
N LYS A 100 -4.12 -2.28 -9.01
CA LYS A 100 -5.18 -2.25 -10.02
C LYS A 100 -5.78 -3.64 -10.24
N LYS A 101 -4.91 -4.63 -10.43
CA LYS A 101 -5.36 -6.00 -10.69
C LYS A 101 -6.16 -6.57 -9.52
N SER A 102 -5.65 -6.43 -8.31
CA SER A 102 -6.30 -6.98 -7.14
C SER A 102 -7.65 -6.31 -6.87
N VAL A 103 -7.70 -5.00 -6.95
CA VAL A 103 -8.94 -4.28 -6.71
C VAL A 103 -9.97 -4.61 -7.78
N GLU A 104 -9.59 -4.59 -9.04
CA GLU A 104 -10.52 -4.90 -10.13
C GLU A 104 -11.03 -6.32 -10.04
N ASN A 105 -10.16 -7.28 -9.73
CA ASN A 105 -10.56 -8.68 -9.64
C ASN A 105 -11.50 -8.95 -8.46
N MET A 106 -11.26 -8.31 -7.34
CA MET A 106 -12.05 -8.58 -6.14
C MET A 106 -13.33 -7.76 -6.03
N THR A 107 -13.35 -6.57 -6.62
CA THR A 107 -14.49 -5.67 -6.47
C THR A 107 -15.31 -5.49 -7.74
N GLY A 108 -14.74 -5.77 -8.89
CA GLY A 108 -15.39 -5.49 -10.17
C GLY A 108 -15.35 -4.03 -10.57
N LEU A 109 -14.82 -3.15 -9.71
CA LEU A 109 -14.66 -1.74 -10.05
C LEU A 109 -13.54 -1.54 -11.05
N LYS A 110 -13.65 -0.50 -11.86
CA LYS A 110 -12.56 -0.11 -12.75
C LYS A 110 -11.65 0.85 -11.99
N VAL A 111 -10.38 0.51 -11.87
CA VAL A 111 -9.40 1.38 -11.23
C VAL A 111 -8.88 2.36 -12.28
N THR A 112 -9.22 3.62 -12.12
CA THR A 112 -8.87 4.67 -13.09
C THR A 112 -7.48 5.22 -12.83
N GLU A 113 -7.07 5.29 -11.57
CA GLU A 113 -5.74 5.77 -11.19
C GLU A 113 -5.24 5.06 -9.95
N VAL A 114 -3.95 4.76 -9.95
CA VAL A 114 -3.23 4.40 -8.73
C VAL A 114 -2.06 5.35 -8.64
N ASN A 115 -2.11 6.25 -7.67
CA ASN A 115 -1.05 7.22 -7.44
C ASN A 115 -0.17 6.74 -6.31
N VAL A 116 1.12 6.61 -6.57
CA VAL A 116 2.07 6.12 -5.58
C VAL A 116 2.88 7.31 -5.06
N HIS A 117 2.83 7.50 -3.76
CA HIS A 117 3.57 8.57 -3.08
C HIS A 117 4.64 7.94 -2.20
N VAL A 118 5.89 8.17 -2.53
CA VAL A 118 7.01 7.66 -1.74
C VAL A 118 7.31 8.68 -0.66
N GLN A 119 7.00 8.34 0.58
CA GLN A 119 7.09 9.25 1.71
C GLN A 119 8.40 9.16 2.46
N GLY A 120 9.13 8.07 2.28
CA GLY A 120 10.38 7.90 2.98
C GLY A 120 11.14 6.68 2.50
N VAL A 121 12.36 6.55 3.03
CA VAL A 121 13.25 5.44 2.72
C VAL A 121 13.65 4.78 4.04
N ASN A 122 13.53 3.46 4.08
CA ASN A 122 13.94 2.71 5.26
C ASN A 122 15.45 2.44 5.19
N THR A 123 16.17 2.98 6.16
CA THR A 123 17.63 2.82 6.26
C THR A 123 18.03 2.03 7.50
N GLU A 124 17.13 1.26 8.06
CA GLU A 124 17.41 0.51 9.28
C GLU A 124 18.61 -0.41 9.17
N SER A 125 18.78 -1.08 8.04
CA SER A 125 19.94 -1.97 7.85
C SER A 125 21.25 -1.19 7.89
N LEU A 126 21.28 0.02 7.34
CA LEU A 126 22.46 0.87 7.42
C LEU A 126 22.69 1.37 8.85
N ASN A 127 21.63 1.75 9.52
CA ASN A 127 21.72 2.20 10.91
C ASN A 127 22.18 1.08 11.84
N ALA A 128 21.74 -0.13 11.60
CA ALA A 128 22.17 -1.30 12.39
C ALA A 128 23.66 -1.55 12.24
N GLU A 129 24.18 -1.45 11.02
CA GLU A 129 25.62 -1.59 10.77
C GLU A 129 26.40 -0.49 11.47
N ASN A 130 25.92 0.74 11.36
CA ASN A 130 26.57 1.87 12.02
C ASN A 130 26.53 1.73 13.54
N SER A 131 25.43 1.24 14.09
CA SER A 131 25.31 1.02 15.52
C SER A 131 26.28 -0.02 16.03
N GLU A 132 26.49 -1.07 15.29
CA GLU A 132 27.47 -2.10 15.65
C GLU A 132 28.88 -1.53 15.66
N ASP A 133 29.22 -0.75 14.65
CA ASP A 133 30.52 -0.10 14.56
C ASP A 133 30.73 0.88 15.70
N GLU A 134 29.72 1.67 16.02
CA GLU A 134 29.80 2.63 17.13
C GLU A 134 29.98 1.91 18.47
N THR A 135 29.27 0.82 18.66
CA THR A 135 29.39 0.03 19.88
C THR A 135 30.80 -0.53 20.05
N ILE A 136 31.38 -1.04 18.97
CA ILE A 136 32.74 -1.54 18.99
C ILE A 136 33.71 -0.39 19.31
N GLY A 137 33.47 0.79 18.71
CA GLY A 137 34.28 1.96 18.99
C GLY A 137 34.20 2.42 20.45
N GLU A 138 33.02 2.42 21.00
CA GLU A 138 32.84 2.78 22.42
C GLU A 138 33.57 1.82 23.35
N ASN A 139 33.49 0.53 23.07
CA ASN A 139 34.21 -0.45 23.86
C ASN A 139 35.72 -0.26 23.84
N LYS A 140 36.26 0.15 22.69
CA LYS A 140 37.68 0.45 22.58
C LYS A 140 38.05 1.67 23.41
N GLU A 141 37.23 2.68 23.41
CA GLU A 141 37.46 3.89 24.20
C GLU A 141 37.45 3.60 25.70
N GLU A 142 36.49 2.78 26.14
CA GLU A 142 36.43 2.37 27.53
C GLU A 142 37.65 1.60 27.97
N ASN A 143 38.17 0.73 27.11
CA ASN A 143 39.36 -0.05 27.43
C ASN A 143 40.61 0.78 27.49
N ASN A 144 40.68 1.93 26.81
CA ASN A 144 41.81 2.82 26.83
C ASN A 144 41.85 3.75 28.03
N ASP A 145 40.74 3.92 28.72
CA ASP A 145 40.67 4.67 29.96
C ASP A 145 41.17 3.87 31.15
#